data_15b6ba58a73ac56e2df6a348904e8b40
#
_entry.id   15b6ba58a73ac56e2df6a348904e8b40
#
_cell.length_a   1.000
_cell.length_b   1.000
_cell.length_c   1.000
_cell.angle_alpha   90.00
_cell.angle_beta   90.00
_cell.angle_gamma   90.00
#
_symmetry.space_group_name_H-M   'P 1'
#
loop_
_entity.id
_entity.type
_entity.pdbx_description
1 polymer ?
#
loop_
_entity_poly.entity_id
_entity_poly.type
_entity_poly.pdbx_seq_one_letter_code
_entity_poly.pdbx_strand_id
1 'polypeptide(L)'
;DFIASSDREKEPPYILEVNASAGTEGIEDVTDRNLSKEILQHFEDKKNRYATATECGHREVVSIKPWGDMVAKFDTGNSVLSVIHGEDIKVKGDKVSFTLLGKRHTYPLEKTYKVKIGSIRDYTEERPVIRLDVEFAGSLYKDEPFGIDDRADMGTEVLLTRRIMTDMNVMVNPARKYVVTTKYSLD
;
A
#
# COMPACT_ATOMS: atom_id res chain seq x y z
N ASP A 1 -8.91 26.82 11.05
CA ASP A 1 -10.33 27.22 11.16
C ASP A 1 -11.20 26.30 10.32
N PHE A 2 -12.40 26.05 10.78
CA PHE A 2 -13.39 25.26 10.04
C PHE A 2 -14.80 25.80 10.25
N ILE A 3 -15.69 25.52 9.30
CA ILE A 3 -17.13 25.74 9.45
C ILE A 3 -17.79 24.40 9.67
N ALA A 4 -18.48 24.22 10.78
CA ALA A 4 -19.28 23.05 11.04
C ALA A 4 -20.57 23.11 10.22
N SER A 5 -20.93 21.98 9.57
CA SER A 5 -22.25 21.85 8.95
C SER A 5 -23.36 21.87 9.98
N SER A 6 -24.53 22.36 9.61
CA SER A 6 -25.74 22.28 10.42
C SER A 6 -26.22 20.84 10.63
N ASP A 7 -25.82 19.91 9.77
CA ASP A 7 -26.09 18.48 9.87
C ASP A 7 -24.78 17.70 10.06
N ARG A 8 -24.27 17.69 11.29
CA ARG A 8 -22.98 17.06 11.66
C ARG A 8 -22.92 15.55 11.44
N GLU A 9 -24.06 14.89 11.29
CA GLU A 9 -24.10 13.45 11.05
C GLU A 9 -23.96 13.11 9.56
N LYS A 10 -24.29 14.04 8.67
CA LYS A 10 -24.32 13.79 7.23
C LYS A 10 -23.21 14.47 6.45
N GLU A 11 -22.71 15.60 6.95
CA GLU A 11 -21.72 16.40 6.23
C GLU A 11 -20.49 16.67 7.11
N PRO A 12 -19.28 16.39 6.62
CA PRO A 12 -18.06 16.72 7.33
C PRO A 12 -17.88 18.25 7.40
N PRO A 13 -17.17 18.77 8.40
CA PRO A 13 -16.86 20.18 8.49
C PRO A 13 -15.97 20.62 7.32
N TYR A 14 -16.19 21.84 6.83
CA TYR A 14 -15.31 22.45 5.85
C TYR A 14 -14.09 23.06 6.53
N ILE A 15 -12.90 22.67 6.11
CA ILE A 15 -11.63 23.24 6.58
C ILE A 15 -11.41 24.54 5.80
N LEU A 16 -11.31 25.66 6.50
CA LEU A 16 -11.03 26.97 5.92
C LEU A 16 -9.52 27.23 5.82
N GLU A 17 -8.80 26.94 6.90
CA GLU A 17 -7.35 27.05 6.92
C GLU A 17 -6.74 26.08 7.94
N VAL A 18 -5.46 25.75 7.75
CA VAL A 18 -4.65 25.00 8.71
C VAL A 18 -3.58 25.94 9.25
N ASN A 19 -3.62 26.21 10.54
CA ASN A 19 -2.65 27.05 11.23
C ASN A 19 -1.66 26.17 12.02
N ALA A 20 -0.38 26.27 11.67
CA ALA A 20 0.68 25.49 12.32
C ALA A 20 0.98 25.93 13.77
N SER A 21 0.51 27.12 14.16
CA SER A 21 0.72 27.69 15.49
C SER A 21 -0.59 28.23 16.08
N ALA A 22 -1.65 27.43 15.99
CA ALA A 22 -2.95 27.80 16.56
C ALA A 22 -2.85 27.89 18.08
N GLY A 23 -3.13 29.07 18.63
CA GLY A 23 -3.33 29.25 20.06
C GLY A 23 -4.68 28.69 20.51
N THR A 24 -4.72 28.04 21.68
CA THR A 24 -5.96 27.50 22.25
C THR A 24 -6.62 28.43 23.26
N GLU A 25 -5.90 29.44 23.73
CA GLU A 25 -6.28 30.34 24.83
C GLU A 25 -7.68 30.95 24.66
N GLY A 26 -7.97 31.55 23.48
CA GLY A 26 -9.27 32.17 23.25
C GLY A 26 -10.47 31.22 23.28
N ILE A 27 -10.26 29.93 22.95
CA ILE A 27 -11.31 28.90 23.01
C ILE A 27 -11.41 28.36 24.45
N GLU A 28 -10.30 28.20 25.13
CA GLU A 28 -10.23 27.77 26.53
C GLU A 28 -10.96 28.76 27.46
N ASP A 29 -10.76 30.06 27.23
CA ASP A 29 -11.41 31.13 28.00
C ASP A 29 -12.96 31.15 27.83
N VAL A 30 -13.45 30.82 26.64
CA VAL A 30 -14.88 30.83 26.36
C VAL A 30 -15.58 29.51 26.75
N THR A 31 -14.86 28.39 26.69
CA THR A 31 -15.45 27.06 26.86
C THR A 31 -15.21 26.46 28.26
N ASP A 32 -14.37 27.09 29.08
CA ASP A 32 -13.89 26.55 30.37
C ASP A 32 -13.29 25.12 30.23
N ARG A 33 -12.66 24.85 29.08
CA ARG A 33 -12.03 23.58 28.74
C ARG A 33 -10.53 23.77 28.63
N ASN A 34 -9.74 22.88 29.18
CA ASN A 34 -8.30 22.85 28.96
C ASN A 34 -7.98 22.03 27.69
N LEU A 35 -8.05 22.69 26.53
CA LEU A 35 -7.83 22.04 25.23
C LEU A 35 -6.41 21.50 25.10
N SER A 36 -5.42 22.19 25.62
CA SER A 36 -4.04 21.73 25.63
C SER A 36 -3.91 20.39 26.33
N LYS A 37 -4.57 20.22 27.49
CA LYS A 37 -4.62 18.94 28.21
C LYS A 37 -5.37 17.87 27.43
N GLU A 38 -6.51 18.20 26.85
CA GLU A 38 -7.31 17.27 26.04
C GLU A 38 -6.54 16.78 24.82
N ILE A 39 -5.82 17.66 24.13
CA ILE A 39 -4.94 17.31 23.01
C ILE A 39 -3.84 16.35 23.45
N LEU A 40 -3.17 16.65 24.56
CA LEU A 40 -2.12 15.76 25.10
C LEU A 40 -2.70 14.39 25.47
N GLN A 41 -3.84 14.35 26.16
CA GLN A 41 -4.52 13.11 26.49
C GLN A 41 -4.92 12.31 25.25
N HIS A 42 -5.39 13.00 24.21
CA HIS A 42 -5.71 12.36 22.92
C HIS A 42 -4.48 11.67 22.31
N PHE A 43 -3.31 12.30 22.35
CA PHE A 43 -2.08 11.70 21.84
C PHE A 43 -1.50 10.62 22.77
N GLU A 44 -1.76 10.69 24.07
CA GLU A 44 -1.35 9.67 25.03
C GLU A 44 -2.22 8.40 24.92
N ASP A 45 -3.48 8.52 24.54
CA ASP A 45 -4.34 7.36 24.32
C ASP A 45 -3.85 6.55 23.11
N LYS A 46 -3.41 5.31 23.38
CA LYS A 46 -2.91 4.39 22.34
C LYS A 46 -3.91 4.14 21.22
N LYS A 47 -5.22 4.30 21.47
CA LYS A 47 -6.26 4.16 20.44
C LYS A 47 -6.23 5.29 19.41
N ASN A 48 -5.79 6.47 19.83
CA ASN A 48 -5.72 7.67 19.00
C ASN A 48 -4.32 7.88 18.41
N ARG A 49 -3.33 7.12 18.87
CA ARG A 49 -2.05 7.08 18.17
C ARG A 49 -2.34 6.50 16.80
N TYR A 50 -2.32 7.35 15.80
CA TYR A 50 -2.05 6.86 14.45
C TYR A 50 -0.82 5.98 14.58
N ALA A 51 -0.99 4.68 14.37
CA ALA A 51 0.15 3.78 14.35
C ALA A 51 1.16 4.45 13.44
N THR A 52 2.31 4.84 13.99
CA THR A 52 3.33 5.55 13.25
C THR A 52 3.63 4.69 12.04
N ALA A 53 3.39 5.24 10.85
CA ALA A 53 3.61 4.51 9.62
C ALA A 53 5.06 4.00 9.64
N THR A 54 5.25 2.74 9.34
CA THR A 54 6.60 2.17 9.23
C THR A 54 7.28 2.80 8.03
N GLU A 55 8.39 3.51 8.22
CA GLU A 55 9.20 3.97 7.09
C GLU A 55 9.79 2.75 6.39
N CYS A 56 9.57 2.65 5.09
CA CYS A 56 10.19 1.64 4.22
C CYS A 56 10.90 2.30 3.04
N GLY A 57 11.80 1.58 2.38
CA GLY A 57 12.44 2.02 1.15
C GLY A 57 11.51 1.84 -0.06
N HIS A 58 11.88 2.43 -1.21
CA HIS A 58 11.16 2.17 -2.47
C HIS A 58 11.37 0.75 -3.00
N ARG A 59 12.33 0.00 -2.45
CA ARG A 59 12.54 -1.44 -2.62
C ARG A 59 12.75 -2.08 -1.27
N GLU A 60 12.05 -3.16 -1.02
CA GLU A 60 12.16 -4.00 0.17
C GLU A 60 12.03 -5.47 -0.23
N VAL A 61 12.39 -6.37 0.68
CA VAL A 61 12.09 -7.78 0.52
C VAL A 61 10.76 -8.10 1.20
N VAL A 62 9.89 -8.79 0.49
CA VAL A 62 8.62 -9.32 1.00
C VAL A 62 8.62 -10.83 0.84
N SER A 63 7.97 -11.54 1.75
CA SER A 63 7.77 -12.99 1.57
C SER A 63 6.42 -13.24 0.93
N ILE A 64 6.42 -13.84 -0.26
CA ILE A 64 5.20 -14.22 -0.99
C ILE A 64 4.98 -15.73 -0.80
N LYS A 65 3.87 -16.09 -0.15
CA LYS A 65 3.56 -17.50 0.05
C LYS A 65 3.00 -18.14 -1.22
N PRO A 66 3.45 -19.35 -1.61
CA PRO A 66 4.39 -20.24 -0.89
C PRO A 66 5.86 -20.08 -1.33
N TRP A 67 6.21 -19.08 -2.13
CA TRP A 67 7.51 -19.01 -2.84
C TRP A 67 8.65 -18.43 -2.01
N GLY A 68 8.35 -17.70 -0.92
CA GLY A 68 9.35 -17.10 -0.05
C GLY A 68 9.71 -15.65 -0.39
N ASP A 69 10.94 -15.28 -0.05
CA ASP A 69 11.42 -13.91 -0.13
C ASP A 69 11.68 -13.45 -1.57
N MET A 70 11.17 -12.28 -1.92
CA MET A 70 11.30 -11.64 -3.23
C MET A 70 11.51 -10.14 -3.08
N VAL A 71 12.25 -9.54 -4.00
CA VAL A 71 12.41 -8.08 -4.03
C VAL A 71 11.15 -7.45 -4.58
N ALA A 72 10.57 -6.55 -3.80
CA ALA A 72 9.38 -5.79 -4.15
C ALA A 72 9.70 -4.30 -4.37
N LYS A 73 9.17 -3.71 -5.44
CA LYS A 73 9.07 -2.26 -5.61
C LYS A 73 7.78 -1.78 -4.97
N PHE A 74 7.89 -0.80 -4.07
CA PHE A 74 6.76 -0.10 -3.46
C PHE A 74 6.39 1.09 -4.36
N ASP A 75 5.38 0.91 -5.21
CA ASP A 75 5.00 1.87 -6.24
C ASP A 75 3.84 2.76 -5.79
N THR A 76 4.16 3.93 -5.25
CA THR A 76 3.18 4.92 -4.78
C THR A 76 2.35 5.53 -5.92
N GLY A 77 2.81 5.44 -7.16
CA GLY A 77 2.08 5.88 -8.36
C GLY A 77 0.97 4.91 -8.80
N ASN A 78 1.09 3.62 -8.46
CA ASN A 78 0.12 2.61 -8.86
C ASN A 78 -0.95 2.39 -7.77
N SER A 79 -2.22 2.61 -8.10
CA SER A 79 -3.36 2.40 -7.20
C SER A 79 -4.22 1.19 -7.57
N VAL A 80 -3.88 0.49 -8.65
CA VAL A 80 -4.80 -0.47 -9.27
C VAL A 80 -4.55 -1.90 -8.79
N LEU A 81 -3.41 -2.49 -9.13
CA LEU A 81 -3.17 -3.91 -8.94
C LEU A 81 -1.69 -4.16 -8.65
N SER A 82 -1.40 -4.87 -7.57
CA SER A 82 -0.06 -5.41 -7.31
C SER A 82 0.27 -6.44 -8.38
N VAL A 83 1.55 -6.60 -8.69
CA VAL A 83 1.99 -7.47 -9.79
C VAL A 83 3.09 -8.39 -9.32
N ILE A 84 3.02 -9.65 -9.72
CA ILE A 84 4.08 -10.63 -9.56
C ILE A 84 4.63 -11.04 -10.91
N HIS A 85 5.95 -11.26 -10.97
CA HIS A 85 6.61 -11.79 -12.16
C HIS A 85 6.09 -13.18 -12.52
N GLY A 86 5.89 -13.40 -13.80
CA GLY A 86 5.58 -14.72 -14.35
C GLY A 86 5.83 -14.75 -15.84
N GLU A 87 6.53 -15.79 -16.28
CA GLU A 87 6.79 -16.07 -17.69
C GLU A 87 5.82 -17.12 -18.23
N ASP A 88 5.72 -17.26 -19.55
CA ASP A 88 4.89 -18.26 -20.21
C ASP A 88 3.44 -18.33 -19.69
N ILE A 89 2.83 -17.20 -19.47
CA ILE A 89 1.49 -17.08 -18.88
C ILE A 89 0.45 -17.69 -19.81
N LYS A 90 -0.35 -18.63 -19.28
CA LYS A 90 -1.44 -19.31 -20.04
C LYS A 90 -2.68 -19.39 -19.18
N VAL A 91 -3.77 -18.83 -19.69
CA VAL A 91 -5.11 -18.93 -19.10
C VAL A 91 -5.89 -20.06 -19.78
N LYS A 92 -6.46 -20.97 -18.99
CA LYS A 92 -7.32 -22.06 -19.46
C LYS A 92 -8.48 -22.24 -18.52
N GLY A 93 -9.68 -21.83 -18.93
CA GLY A 93 -10.88 -21.84 -18.09
C GLY A 93 -10.71 -20.97 -16.86
N ASP A 94 -10.93 -21.57 -15.70
CA ASP A 94 -10.83 -20.94 -14.38
C ASP A 94 -9.42 -20.99 -13.77
N LYS A 95 -8.39 -21.30 -14.56
CA LYS A 95 -7.01 -21.44 -14.10
C LYS A 95 -6.04 -20.62 -14.93
N VAL A 96 -5.01 -20.12 -14.28
CA VAL A 96 -3.83 -19.53 -14.91
C VAL A 96 -2.60 -20.35 -14.53
N SER A 97 -1.74 -20.58 -15.51
CA SER A 97 -0.45 -21.21 -15.28
C SER A 97 0.67 -20.31 -15.81
N PHE A 98 1.76 -20.25 -15.07
CA PHE A 98 2.92 -19.39 -15.37
C PHE A 98 4.21 -20.01 -14.79
N THR A 99 5.35 -19.57 -15.27
CA THR A 99 6.66 -19.95 -14.75
C THR A 99 7.16 -18.85 -13.84
N LEU A 100 7.57 -19.21 -12.61
CA LEU A 100 8.18 -18.32 -11.63
C LEU A 100 9.33 -19.07 -10.95
N LEU A 101 10.48 -18.41 -10.79
CA LEU A 101 11.71 -19.03 -10.23
C LEU A 101 12.07 -20.36 -10.91
N GLY A 102 11.90 -20.41 -12.23
CA GLY A 102 12.21 -21.58 -13.05
C GLY A 102 11.25 -22.77 -12.88
N LYS A 103 10.13 -22.61 -12.16
CA LYS A 103 9.14 -23.67 -11.92
C LYS A 103 7.78 -23.27 -12.47
N ARG A 104 7.05 -24.26 -13.01
CA ARG A 104 5.67 -24.06 -13.48
C ARG A 104 4.70 -24.09 -12.31
N HIS A 105 3.84 -23.10 -12.23
CA HIS A 105 2.78 -22.98 -11.23
C HIS A 105 1.40 -22.90 -11.88
N THR A 106 0.36 -23.34 -11.18
CA THR A 106 -1.02 -23.24 -11.63
C THR A 106 -1.88 -22.80 -10.45
N TYR A 107 -2.65 -21.72 -10.67
CA TYR A 107 -3.51 -21.10 -9.66
C TYR A 107 -4.94 -20.93 -10.19
N PRO A 108 -5.93 -20.86 -9.30
CA PRO A 108 -7.25 -20.38 -9.66
C PRO A 108 -7.16 -18.96 -10.23
N LEU A 109 -7.83 -18.73 -11.34
CA LEU A 109 -7.96 -17.39 -11.93
C LEU A 109 -9.11 -16.66 -11.22
N GLU A 110 -8.84 -15.56 -10.56
CA GLU A 110 -9.90 -14.72 -10.00
C GLU A 110 -10.66 -13.97 -11.10
N LYS A 111 -9.91 -13.30 -11.95
CA LYS A 111 -10.41 -12.52 -13.10
C LYS A 111 -9.25 -12.14 -14.02
N THR A 112 -9.60 -11.59 -15.17
CA THR A 112 -8.65 -10.90 -16.05
C THR A 112 -8.86 -9.39 -15.94
N TYR A 113 -7.79 -8.65 -15.74
CA TYR A 113 -7.81 -7.20 -15.61
C TYR A 113 -7.20 -6.53 -16.84
N LYS A 114 -7.93 -5.55 -17.41
CA LYS A 114 -7.44 -4.77 -18.55
C LYS A 114 -6.61 -3.59 -18.05
N VAL A 115 -5.32 -3.60 -18.35
CA VAL A 115 -4.38 -2.52 -18.00
C VAL A 115 -4.13 -1.64 -19.21
N LYS A 116 -4.29 -0.33 -19.04
CA LYS A 116 -3.83 0.64 -20.05
C LYS A 116 -2.35 0.94 -19.79
N ILE A 117 -1.50 0.70 -20.77
CA ILE A 117 -0.09 1.07 -20.68
C ILE A 117 0.02 2.56 -21.04
N GLY A 118 0.40 3.39 -20.09
CA GLY A 118 0.28 4.85 -20.09
C GLY A 118 1.03 5.61 -21.21
N SER A 119 1.90 4.96 -21.98
CA SER A 119 2.67 5.61 -23.07
C SER A 119 2.13 5.34 -24.48
N ILE A 120 1.22 4.41 -24.64
CA ILE A 120 0.67 4.05 -25.95
C ILE A 120 -0.86 4.21 -25.88
N ARG A 121 -1.38 5.22 -26.61
CA ARG A 121 -2.84 5.39 -26.76
C ARG A 121 -3.41 4.11 -27.40
N ASP A 122 -4.44 3.54 -26.75
CA ASP A 122 -5.23 2.38 -27.22
C ASP A 122 -4.59 0.98 -27.04
N TYR A 123 -3.43 0.86 -26.42
CA TYR A 123 -2.92 -0.47 -26.08
C TYR A 123 -3.45 -0.92 -24.70
N THR A 124 -4.22 -1.99 -24.71
CA THR A 124 -4.75 -2.63 -23.50
C THR A 124 -4.15 -4.02 -23.40
N GLU A 125 -3.52 -4.30 -22.29
CA GLU A 125 -3.02 -5.63 -21.95
C GLU A 125 -4.00 -6.33 -21.01
N GLU A 126 -4.25 -7.61 -21.24
CA GLU A 126 -5.06 -8.44 -20.34
C GLU A 126 -4.14 -9.17 -19.36
N ARG A 127 -4.31 -8.86 -18.09
CA ARG A 127 -3.49 -9.39 -17.02
C ARG A 127 -4.31 -10.31 -16.12
N PRO A 128 -3.99 -11.62 -16.05
CA PRO A 128 -4.68 -12.55 -15.16
C PRO A 128 -4.36 -12.23 -13.70
N VAL A 129 -5.36 -12.36 -12.84
CA VAL A 129 -5.27 -12.05 -11.41
C VAL A 129 -5.43 -13.31 -10.58
N ILE A 130 -4.55 -13.48 -9.60
CA ILE A 130 -4.56 -14.54 -8.60
C ILE A 130 -4.55 -13.95 -7.18
N ARG A 131 -4.82 -14.78 -6.18
CA ARG A 131 -4.76 -14.40 -4.76
C ARG A 131 -3.51 -14.97 -4.11
N LEU A 132 -2.80 -14.13 -3.36
CA LEU A 132 -1.55 -14.48 -2.69
C LEU A 132 -1.52 -13.91 -1.28
N ASP A 133 -0.80 -14.58 -0.39
CA ASP A 133 -0.49 -14.08 0.94
C ASP A 133 0.88 -13.41 0.91
N VAL A 134 0.97 -12.22 1.51
CA VAL A 134 2.18 -11.40 1.59
C VAL A 134 2.56 -11.19 3.03
N GLU A 135 3.81 -11.47 3.37
CA GLU A 135 4.37 -11.16 4.69
C GLU A 135 5.38 -10.03 4.58
N PHE A 136 5.21 -8.98 5.38
CA PHE A 136 6.10 -7.83 5.45
C PHE A 136 6.13 -7.25 6.86
N ALA A 137 7.32 -6.87 7.34
CA ALA A 137 7.53 -6.27 8.67
C ALA A 137 6.90 -7.09 9.83
N GLY A 138 6.91 -8.42 9.70
CA GLY A 138 6.35 -9.35 10.71
C GLY A 138 4.83 -9.50 10.68
N SER A 139 4.14 -8.87 9.73
CA SER A 139 2.70 -8.97 9.55
C SER A 139 2.34 -9.75 8.28
N LEU A 140 1.28 -10.56 8.35
CA LEU A 140 0.76 -11.35 7.23
C LEU A 140 -0.50 -10.70 6.67
N TYR A 141 -0.46 -10.35 5.39
CA TYR A 141 -1.56 -9.80 4.59
C TYR A 141 -2.08 -10.91 3.71
N LYS A 142 -3.30 -11.37 3.97
CA LYS A 142 -3.88 -12.56 3.33
C LYS A 142 -4.73 -12.20 2.13
N ASP A 143 -4.76 -13.12 1.17
CA ASP A 143 -5.70 -13.09 0.06
C ASP A 143 -5.63 -11.78 -0.78
N GLU A 144 -4.41 -11.28 -0.98
CA GLU A 144 -4.17 -10.07 -1.75
C GLU A 144 -4.20 -10.33 -3.26
N PRO A 145 -4.86 -9.47 -4.06
CA PRO A 145 -4.94 -9.65 -5.50
C PRO A 145 -3.63 -9.25 -6.19
N PHE A 146 -3.11 -10.14 -7.01
CA PHE A 146 -1.91 -9.93 -7.81
C PHE A 146 -2.19 -10.21 -9.29
N GLY A 147 -1.87 -9.26 -10.14
CA GLY A 147 -1.74 -9.51 -11.57
C GLY A 147 -0.45 -10.27 -11.87
N ILE A 148 -0.48 -11.17 -12.84
CA ILE A 148 0.72 -11.85 -13.32
C ILE A 148 1.18 -11.16 -14.61
N ASP A 149 2.46 -10.85 -14.68
CA ASP A 149 3.06 -10.15 -15.83
C ASP A 149 4.53 -10.53 -15.96
N ASP A 150 5.06 -10.51 -17.17
CA ASP A 150 6.49 -10.65 -17.36
C ASP A 150 7.22 -9.39 -16.93
N ARG A 151 8.02 -9.52 -15.88
CA ARG A 151 8.77 -8.43 -15.26
C ARG A 151 10.29 -8.63 -15.31
N ALA A 152 10.76 -9.50 -16.19
CA ALA A 152 12.19 -9.83 -16.30
C ALA A 152 13.07 -8.57 -16.42
N ASP A 153 12.63 -7.58 -17.20
CA ASP A 153 13.36 -6.33 -17.44
C ASP A 153 13.08 -5.21 -16.42
N MET A 154 12.24 -5.48 -15.40
CA MET A 154 11.80 -4.45 -14.44
C MET A 154 12.67 -4.35 -13.18
N GLY A 155 13.64 -5.26 -13.03
CA GLY A 155 14.60 -5.28 -11.91
C GLY A 155 14.01 -5.57 -10.53
N THR A 156 12.73 -6.01 -10.46
CA THR A 156 12.09 -6.54 -9.25
C THR A 156 10.98 -7.51 -9.64
N GLU A 157 10.90 -8.63 -8.92
CA GLU A 157 9.90 -9.67 -9.15
C GLU A 157 8.49 -9.23 -8.77
N VAL A 158 8.40 -8.35 -7.77
CA VAL A 158 7.12 -7.91 -7.20
C VAL A 158 6.98 -6.40 -7.31
N LEU A 159 5.76 -5.96 -7.62
CA LEU A 159 5.35 -4.57 -7.52
C LEU A 159 4.15 -4.50 -6.57
N LEU A 160 4.27 -3.72 -5.50
CA LEU A 160 3.19 -3.46 -4.56
C LEU A 160 2.55 -2.10 -4.83
N THR A 161 1.23 -2.04 -4.73
CA THR A 161 0.46 -0.82 -4.99
C THR A 161 0.16 -0.04 -3.72
N ARG A 162 -0.34 1.21 -3.87
CA ARG A 162 -0.79 2.04 -2.75
C ARG A 162 -1.82 1.34 -1.87
N ARG A 163 -2.70 0.51 -2.45
CA ARG A 163 -3.73 -0.18 -1.68
C ARG A 163 -3.11 -1.05 -0.58
N ILE A 164 -2.26 -2.01 -0.95
CA ILE A 164 -1.63 -2.90 0.04
C ILE A 164 -0.69 -2.11 0.98
N MET A 165 -0.02 -1.06 0.47
CA MET A 165 0.82 -0.18 1.30
C MET A 165 0.02 0.56 2.37
N THR A 166 -1.24 0.93 2.08
CA THR A 166 -2.15 1.52 3.07
C THR A 166 -2.49 0.51 4.16
N ASP A 167 -2.80 -0.73 3.78
CA ASP A 167 -3.10 -1.81 4.72
C ASP A 167 -1.87 -2.17 5.57
N MET A 168 -0.66 -2.07 4.98
CA MET A 168 0.63 -2.22 5.68
C MET A 168 0.97 -1.04 6.58
N ASN A 169 0.26 0.08 6.48
CA ASN A 169 0.55 1.33 7.16
C ASN A 169 2.03 1.75 7.01
N VAL A 170 2.50 1.82 5.77
CA VAL A 170 3.88 2.19 5.45
C VAL A 170 3.98 3.55 4.79
N MET A 171 5.09 4.23 5.04
CA MET A 171 5.51 5.46 4.38
C MET A 171 6.78 5.17 3.56
N VAL A 172 6.69 5.35 2.25
CA VAL A 172 7.79 5.04 1.34
C VAL A 172 8.78 6.20 1.25
N ASN A 173 10.04 5.93 1.59
CA ASN A 173 11.14 6.85 1.36
C ASN A 173 11.77 6.55 -0.01
N PRO A 174 11.62 7.45 -1.02
CA PRO A 174 12.11 7.20 -2.37
C PRO A 174 13.64 7.23 -2.49
N ALA A 175 14.33 7.80 -1.51
CA ALA A 175 15.79 7.87 -1.51
C ALA A 175 16.46 6.63 -0.93
N ARG A 176 15.70 5.69 -0.35
CA ARG A 176 16.24 4.54 0.38
C ARG A 176 15.75 3.21 -0.16
N LYS A 177 16.54 2.16 0.09
CA LYS A 177 16.20 0.75 -0.18
C LYS A 177 16.45 -0.06 1.09
N TYR A 178 15.69 -1.14 1.29
CA TYR A 178 15.89 -2.11 2.38
C TYR A 178 15.97 -1.46 3.77
N VAL A 179 15.05 -0.52 4.07
CA VAL A 179 14.97 0.17 5.36
C VAL A 179 14.45 -0.76 6.44
N VAL A 180 13.41 -1.52 6.12
CA VAL A 180 12.80 -2.53 7.00
C VAL A 180 13.59 -3.84 6.93
N THR A 181 14.07 -4.18 5.75
CA THR A 181 14.75 -5.45 5.47
C THR A 181 16.26 -5.26 5.31
N THR A 182 16.87 -4.59 6.28
CA THR A 182 18.29 -4.18 6.28
C THR A 182 19.29 -5.32 6.03
N LYS A 183 18.94 -6.57 6.37
CA LYS A 183 19.79 -7.74 6.08
C LYS A 183 20.08 -7.95 4.59
N TYR A 184 19.29 -7.33 3.70
CA TYR A 184 19.44 -7.40 2.25
C TYR A 184 20.10 -6.17 1.64
N SER A 185 20.54 -5.20 2.45
CA SER A 185 21.12 -3.94 1.98
C SER A 185 22.63 -4.00 1.67
N LEU A 186 23.24 -5.16 1.79
CA LEU A 186 24.69 -5.36 1.70
C LEU A 186 25.18 -5.87 0.33
N ASP A 187 24.29 -5.92 -0.69
CA ASP A 187 24.64 -6.33 -2.05
C ASP A 187 24.56 -5.18 -3.06
#